data_16b43f67aabfce81a0c49358e8ff08bd
#
_entry.id   16b43f67aabfce81a0c49358e8ff08bd
#
_cell.length_a   1.000
_cell.length_b   1.000
_cell.length_c   1.000
_cell.angle_alpha   90.00
_cell.angle_beta   90.00
_cell.angle_gamma   90.00
#
_symmetry.space_group_name_H-M   'P 1'
#
loop_
_entity.id
_entity.type
_entity.pdbx_description
1 polymer ?
#
loop_
_entity_poly.entity_id
_entity_poly.type
_entity_poly.pdbx_seq_one_letter_code
_entity_poly.pdbx_strand_id
1 'polypeptide(L)'
;DAGSLPIEMDVTGMHMGDVVDIYPHAGKATKHGDESAVLAEFELKTNVIQDEVRAGGRIPLIIGRGITTKARASLGLPPSDVFQLPTAAGAAPAGYTLAQKMVGKACGVDGVSPGTYCEPAMTTVGSQDTTGPMTRDELKDLACLGFSADLVMQSFCHTAAYPKPVDVVTHATLPDFIRNRGGVSLKPGDGIIHSWLNRMLLPDTVGTGGDSHTRFPIGVSFPAGSGLVAFAAATGVMPLDMPESVLVRFSGELRPGITLRDLVHAIPYYAIQAGLLTVEKQGKKNIFSGRVLEIE
;
A
#
# COMPACT_ATOMS: atom_id res chain seq x y z
N ASP A 1 -6.66 7.88 -9.25
CA ASP A 1 -5.48 8.54 -9.84
C ASP A 1 -5.83 9.43 -11.04
N ALA A 2 -6.89 9.12 -11.79
CA ALA A 2 -7.30 9.90 -12.98
C ALA A 2 -8.36 10.98 -12.67
N GLY A 3 -8.65 11.28 -11.41
CA GLY A 3 -9.70 12.21 -11.00
C GLY A 3 -11.13 11.70 -11.28
N SER A 4 -11.28 10.40 -11.53
CA SER A 4 -12.59 9.78 -11.74
C SER A 4 -13.15 9.28 -10.43
N LEU A 5 -14.46 9.47 -10.22
CA LEU A 5 -15.17 8.93 -9.06
C LEU A 5 -15.69 7.53 -9.39
N PRO A 6 -15.13 6.45 -8.81
CA PRO A 6 -15.67 5.11 -8.97
C PRO A 6 -16.91 4.93 -8.08
N ILE A 7 -17.98 4.43 -8.68
CA ILE A 7 -19.24 4.16 -7.98
C ILE A 7 -19.63 2.71 -8.24
N GLU A 8 -19.84 1.94 -7.18
CA GLU A 8 -20.38 0.59 -7.23
C GLU A 8 -21.85 0.63 -6.86
N MET A 9 -22.74 0.23 -7.78
CA MET A 9 -24.18 0.22 -7.55
C MET A 9 -24.84 -0.88 -8.39
N ASP A 10 -26.06 -1.25 -8.03
CA ASP A 10 -26.88 -2.14 -8.87
C ASP A 10 -27.30 -1.41 -10.15
N VAL A 11 -26.97 -1.99 -11.29
CA VAL A 11 -27.32 -1.46 -12.62
C VAL A 11 -28.33 -2.30 -13.37
N THR A 12 -28.98 -3.28 -12.72
CA THR A 12 -29.95 -4.19 -13.35
C THR A 12 -31.17 -3.46 -13.94
N GLY A 13 -31.51 -2.29 -13.41
CA GLY A 13 -32.57 -1.42 -13.91
C GLY A 13 -32.15 -0.44 -15.01
N MET A 14 -30.89 -0.48 -15.48
CA MET A 14 -30.35 0.45 -16.46
C MET A 14 -30.02 -0.27 -17.78
N HIS A 15 -30.12 0.44 -18.90
CA HIS A 15 -29.85 -0.08 -20.23
C HIS A 15 -28.77 0.78 -20.93
N MET A 16 -28.12 0.18 -21.91
CA MET A 16 -27.15 0.90 -22.72
C MET A 16 -27.83 2.07 -23.45
N GLY A 17 -27.29 3.27 -23.25
CA GLY A 17 -27.83 4.51 -23.82
C GLY A 17 -28.71 5.30 -22.83
N ASP A 18 -29.02 4.77 -21.65
CA ASP A 18 -29.71 5.54 -20.62
C ASP A 18 -28.81 6.68 -20.12
N VAL A 19 -29.44 7.83 -19.89
CA VAL A 19 -28.79 8.98 -19.24
C VAL A 19 -29.28 9.05 -17.80
N VAL A 20 -28.33 9.09 -16.88
CA VAL A 20 -28.60 9.11 -15.44
C VAL A 20 -27.97 10.31 -14.77
N ASP A 21 -28.61 10.84 -13.74
CA ASP A 21 -28.05 11.86 -12.87
C ASP A 21 -27.50 11.19 -11.60
N ILE A 22 -26.24 11.47 -11.28
CA ILE A 22 -25.54 10.91 -10.12
C ILE A 22 -25.43 11.97 -9.05
N TYR A 23 -25.88 11.62 -7.82
CA TYR A 23 -25.81 12.46 -6.63
C TYR A 23 -24.84 11.83 -5.60
N PRO A 24 -23.51 12.08 -5.71
CA PRO A 24 -22.53 11.40 -4.88
C PRO A 24 -22.72 11.61 -3.37
N HIS A 25 -23.14 12.81 -2.96
CA HIS A 25 -23.37 13.13 -1.55
C HIS A 25 -24.63 12.47 -1.00
N ALA A 26 -25.65 12.25 -1.86
CA ALA A 26 -26.88 11.60 -1.48
C ALA A 26 -26.84 10.08 -1.65
N GLY A 27 -25.76 9.54 -2.28
CA GLY A 27 -25.60 8.11 -2.52
C GLY A 27 -26.68 7.54 -3.44
N LYS A 28 -27.15 8.29 -4.44
CA LYS A 28 -28.21 7.84 -5.35
C LYS A 28 -27.92 8.18 -6.82
N ALA A 29 -28.42 7.34 -7.72
CA ALA A 29 -28.53 7.57 -9.14
C ALA A 29 -30.00 7.63 -9.53
N THR A 30 -30.39 8.64 -10.34
CA THR A 30 -31.79 8.84 -10.76
C THR A 30 -31.88 8.90 -12.28
N LYS A 31 -33.10 8.77 -12.80
CA LYS A 31 -33.34 9.02 -14.22
C LYS A 31 -33.07 10.50 -14.53
N HIS A 32 -32.43 10.76 -15.66
CA HIS A 32 -32.09 12.12 -16.06
C HIS A 32 -33.32 13.04 -16.07
N GLY A 33 -33.21 14.16 -15.35
CA GLY A 33 -34.26 15.17 -15.23
C GLY A 33 -35.39 14.81 -14.27
N ASP A 34 -35.35 13.66 -13.60
CA ASP A 34 -36.37 13.25 -12.61
C ASP A 34 -35.68 12.73 -11.34
N GLU A 35 -35.47 13.61 -10.37
CA GLU A 35 -34.81 13.27 -9.10
C GLU A 35 -35.63 12.29 -8.24
N SER A 36 -36.93 12.17 -8.48
CA SER A 36 -37.82 11.25 -7.76
C SER A 36 -37.70 9.81 -8.28
N ALA A 37 -37.28 9.61 -9.51
CA ALA A 37 -37.12 8.30 -10.12
C ALA A 37 -35.75 7.71 -9.80
N VAL A 38 -35.57 7.23 -8.55
CA VAL A 38 -34.34 6.58 -8.09
C VAL A 38 -34.16 5.25 -8.82
N LEU A 39 -33.05 5.09 -9.54
CA LEU A 39 -32.65 3.87 -10.25
C LEU A 39 -31.75 2.97 -9.41
N ALA A 40 -30.87 3.56 -8.61
CA ALA A 40 -30.00 2.84 -7.72
C ALA A 40 -29.57 3.71 -6.53
N GLU A 41 -29.29 3.07 -5.41
CA GLU A 41 -28.63 3.67 -4.25
C GLU A 41 -27.23 3.06 -4.12
N PHE A 42 -26.28 3.83 -3.57
CA PHE A 42 -24.92 3.41 -3.37
C PHE A 42 -24.29 4.09 -2.15
N GLU A 43 -23.26 3.47 -1.62
CA GLU A 43 -22.40 4.06 -0.60
C GLU A 43 -20.97 4.20 -1.14
N LEU A 44 -20.37 5.36 -0.94
CA LEU A 44 -18.96 5.57 -1.30
C LEU A 44 -18.06 4.83 -0.30
N LYS A 45 -17.11 4.07 -0.81
CA LYS A 45 -16.25 3.18 0.02
C LYS A 45 -15.44 3.92 1.09
N THR A 46 -15.09 5.18 0.87
CA THR A 46 -14.35 5.98 1.84
C THR A 46 -14.92 7.38 1.94
N ASN A 47 -14.84 7.98 3.13
CA ASN A 47 -15.27 9.37 3.36
C ASN A 47 -14.39 10.40 2.60
N VAL A 48 -13.16 10.03 2.23
CA VAL A 48 -12.23 10.95 1.56
C VAL A 48 -12.29 10.87 0.02
N ILE A 49 -13.04 9.95 -0.57
CA ILE A 49 -13.02 9.72 -2.02
C ILE A 49 -13.49 10.95 -2.83
N GLN A 50 -14.44 11.71 -2.31
CA GLN A 50 -14.89 12.95 -2.96
C GLN A 50 -13.81 14.03 -2.92
N ASP A 51 -13.07 14.10 -1.82
CA ASP A 51 -11.94 14.99 -1.68
C ASP A 51 -10.77 14.59 -2.59
N GLU A 52 -10.56 13.28 -2.80
CA GLU A 52 -9.61 12.79 -3.80
C GLU A 52 -9.96 13.30 -5.21
N VAL A 53 -11.23 13.22 -5.60
CA VAL A 53 -11.69 13.72 -6.90
C VAL A 53 -11.53 15.25 -7.00
N ARG A 54 -11.93 16.00 -5.96
CA ARG A 54 -11.79 17.47 -5.91
C ARG A 54 -10.34 17.91 -5.99
N ALA A 55 -9.42 17.17 -5.39
CA ALA A 55 -7.99 17.46 -5.40
C ALA A 55 -7.28 17.04 -6.71
N GLY A 56 -7.97 16.31 -7.61
CA GLY A 56 -7.38 15.74 -8.81
C GLY A 56 -6.69 14.40 -8.60
N GLY A 57 -6.97 13.73 -7.49
CA GLY A 57 -6.45 12.41 -7.14
C GLY A 57 -5.96 12.30 -5.70
N ARG A 58 -5.71 11.06 -5.28
CA ARG A 58 -5.26 10.72 -3.91
C ARG A 58 -3.92 11.35 -3.56
N ILE A 59 -2.96 11.30 -4.46
CA ILE A 59 -1.62 11.88 -4.25
C ILE A 59 -1.68 13.39 -4.02
N PRO A 60 -2.32 14.20 -4.90
CA PRO A 60 -2.51 15.62 -4.67
C PRO A 60 -3.24 15.94 -3.35
N LEU A 61 -4.24 15.15 -2.98
CA LEU A 61 -4.97 15.35 -1.72
C LEU A 61 -4.04 15.19 -0.50
N ILE A 62 -3.28 14.12 -0.42
CA ILE A 62 -2.40 13.85 0.73
C ILE A 62 -1.28 14.88 0.81
N ILE A 63 -0.66 15.24 -0.33
CA ILE A 63 0.38 16.30 -0.37
C ILE A 63 -0.22 17.62 0.08
N GLY A 64 -1.36 18.03 -0.49
CA GLY A 64 -2.02 19.28 -0.17
C GLY A 64 -2.40 19.37 1.30
N ARG A 65 -2.97 18.31 1.87
CA ARG A 65 -3.27 18.23 3.31
C ARG A 65 -2.00 18.37 4.15
N GLY A 66 -0.94 17.63 3.80
CA GLY A 66 0.33 17.68 4.52
C GLY A 66 0.97 19.06 4.54
N ILE A 67 1.01 19.75 3.38
CA ILE A 67 1.53 21.12 3.26
C ILE A 67 0.65 22.07 4.06
N THR A 68 -0.67 21.99 3.92
CA THR A 68 -1.63 22.85 4.64
C THR A 68 -1.47 22.69 6.15
N THR A 69 -1.36 21.47 6.65
CA THR A 69 -1.16 21.18 8.08
C THR A 69 0.12 21.82 8.59
N LYS A 70 1.24 21.63 7.88
CA LYS A 70 2.53 22.23 8.26
C LYS A 70 2.49 23.75 8.25
N ALA A 71 1.92 24.36 7.20
CA ALA A 71 1.81 25.81 7.09
C ALA A 71 0.95 26.42 8.20
N ARG A 72 -0.22 25.82 8.47
CA ARG A 72 -1.13 26.28 9.54
C ARG A 72 -0.49 26.15 10.91
N ALA A 73 0.19 25.02 11.19
CA ALA A 73 0.92 24.85 12.44
C ALA A 73 2.02 25.90 12.63
N SER A 74 2.79 26.22 11.58
CA SER A 74 3.83 27.24 11.61
C SER A 74 3.28 28.66 11.83
N LEU A 75 2.04 28.90 11.43
CA LEU A 75 1.33 30.18 11.60
C LEU A 75 0.49 30.25 12.89
N GLY A 76 0.50 29.19 13.71
CA GLY A 76 -0.33 29.11 14.93
C GLY A 76 -1.83 29.05 14.64
N LEU A 77 -2.24 28.63 13.44
CA LEU A 77 -3.63 28.49 13.03
C LEU A 77 -4.20 27.11 13.40
N PRO A 78 -5.50 26.99 13.66
CA PRO A 78 -6.13 25.71 13.92
C PRO A 78 -6.02 24.76 12.71
N PRO A 79 -6.17 23.44 12.86
CA PRO A 79 -6.25 22.49 11.74
C PRO A 79 -7.26 22.92 10.68
N SER A 80 -7.04 22.51 9.43
CA SER A 80 -7.98 22.76 8.34
C SER A 80 -9.09 21.72 8.35
N ASP A 81 -10.32 22.15 8.07
CA ASP A 81 -11.52 21.33 7.89
C ASP A 81 -11.98 21.24 6.42
N VAL A 82 -11.19 21.81 5.51
CA VAL A 82 -11.54 21.86 4.07
C VAL A 82 -11.59 20.48 3.43
N PHE A 83 -10.69 19.59 3.85
CA PHE A 83 -10.66 18.18 3.41
C PHE A 83 -10.75 17.23 4.60
N GLN A 84 -11.49 16.17 4.40
CA GLN A 84 -11.67 15.16 5.43
C GLN A 84 -10.39 14.35 5.63
N LEU A 85 -10.18 13.90 6.86
CA LEU A 85 -9.22 12.85 7.17
C LEU A 85 -9.91 11.49 7.05
N PRO A 86 -9.15 10.41 6.77
CA PRO A 86 -9.69 9.06 6.83
C PRO A 86 -10.37 8.82 8.17
N THR A 87 -11.60 8.31 8.14
CA THR A 87 -12.30 7.96 9.38
C THR A 87 -11.61 6.75 10.01
N ALA A 88 -11.15 6.90 11.24
CA ALA A 88 -10.69 5.76 12.01
C ALA A 88 -11.84 4.77 12.17
N ALA A 89 -11.63 3.49 11.85
CA ALA A 89 -12.62 2.46 12.13
C ALA A 89 -12.89 2.41 13.63
N GLY A 90 -14.14 2.20 13.99
CA GLY A 90 -14.52 1.93 15.38
C GLY A 90 -13.74 0.75 15.96
N ALA A 91 -13.59 0.71 17.28
CA ALA A 91 -12.88 -0.37 17.95
C ALA A 91 -13.44 -1.73 17.54
N ALA A 92 -12.56 -2.68 17.17
CA ALA A 92 -12.98 -4.03 16.84
C ALA A 92 -13.49 -4.75 18.08
N PRO A 93 -14.72 -5.29 18.07
CA PRO A 93 -15.34 -5.92 19.27
C PRO A 93 -14.50 -7.09 19.83
N ALA A 94 -13.79 -7.80 18.96
CA ALA A 94 -12.93 -8.94 19.31
C ALA A 94 -11.45 -8.58 19.52
N GLY A 95 -11.10 -7.28 19.47
CA GLY A 95 -9.71 -6.81 19.47
C GLY A 95 -9.08 -6.83 18.09
N TYR A 96 -7.81 -6.46 18.02
CA TYR A 96 -7.05 -6.36 16.78
C TYR A 96 -5.99 -7.45 16.69
N THR A 97 -5.72 -7.95 15.48
CA THR A 97 -4.58 -8.81 15.20
C THR A 97 -3.27 -8.02 15.31
N LEU A 98 -2.13 -8.71 15.28
CA LEU A 98 -0.83 -8.04 15.38
C LEU A 98 -0.60 -7.07 14.20
N ALA A 99 -0.90 -7.50 12.98
CA ALA A 99 -0.79 -6.64 11.79
C ALA A 99 -1.70 -5.41 11.88
N GLN A 100 -2.94 -5.57 12.34
CA GLN A 100 -3.89 -4.46 12.55
C GLN A 100 -3.40 -3.46 13.59
N LYS A 101 -2.75 -3.93 14.66
CA LYS A 101 -2.12 -3.08 15.67
C LYS A 101 -0.89 -2.34 15.12
N MET A 102 -0.04 -3.01 14.34
CA MET A 102 1.13 -2.37 13.71
C MET A 102 0.70 -1.24 12.76
N VAL A 103 -0.29 -1.50 11.90
CA VAL A 103 -0.84 -0.48 11.00
C VAL A 103 -1.54 0.62 11.81
N GLY A 104 -2.30 0.28 12.85
CA GLY A 104 -2.90 1.25 13.76
C GLY A 104 -1.87 2.19 14.38
N LYS A 105 -0.79 1.63 14.94
CA LYS A 105 0.32 2.42 15.49
C LYS A 105 0.91 3.37 14.45
N ALA A 106 1.10 2.91 13.21
CA ALA A 106 1.58 3.73 12.11
C ALA A 106 0.58 4.82 11.67
N CYS A 107 -0.70 4.67 11.99
CA CYS A 107 -1.76 5.67 11.78
C CYS A 107 -2.01 6.54 13.03
N GLY A 108 -1.32 6.29 14.15
CA GLY A 108 -1.55 6.99 15.41
C GLY A 108 -2.82 6.56 16.17
N VAL A 109 -3.32 5.33 15.93
CA VAL A 109 -4.50 4.72 16.58
C VAL A 109 -4.17 3.32 17.10
N ASP A 110 -5.03 2.74 17.95
CA ASP A 110 -4.79 1.43 18.58
C ASP A 110 -4.81 0.26 17.58
N GLY A 111 -5.54 0.39 16.49
CA GLY A 111 -5.64 -0.62 15.46
C GLY A 111 -6.52 -0.16 14.30
N VAL A 112 -6.42 -0.86 13.16
CA VAL A 112 -7.23 -0.60 11.95
C VAL A 112 -7.93 -1.89 11.56
N SER A 113 -9.27 -1.84 11.45
CA SER A 113 -10.07 -3.00 11.02
C SER A 113 -9.94 -3.26 9.53
N PRO A 114 -10.06 -4.52 9.07
CA PRO A 114 -10.05 -4.85 7.64
C PRO A 114 -11.09 -4.05 6.85
N GLY A 115 -10.74 -3.69 5.61
CA GLY A 115 -11.59 -2.89 4.74
C GLY A 115 -11.61 -1.39 5.04
N THR A 116 -10.96 -0.95 6.12
CA THR A 116 -10.86 0.48 6.45
C THR A 116 -9.74 1.13 5.65
N TYR A 117 -10.06 2.23 4.97
CA TYR A 117 -9.05 3.10 4.37
C TYR A 117 -8.18 3.75 5.45
N CYS A 118 -6.87 3.72 5.26
CA CYS A 118 -5.91 4.34 6.17
C CYS A 118 -4.65 4.81 5.44
N GLU A 119 -3.88 5.66 6.11
CA GLU A 119 -2.64 6.24 5.59
C GLU A 119 -1.50 6.02 6.61
N PRO A 120 -1.03 4.78 6.80
CA PRO A 120 0.03 4.49 7.76
C PRO A 120 1.36 5.15 7.37
N ALA A 121 2.10 5.59 8.38
CA ALA A 121 3.47 6.05 8.22
C ALA A 121 4.37 4.89 7.77
N MET A 122 5.18 5.14 6.73
CA MET A 122 6.12 4.19 6.16
C MET A 122 7.52 4.43 6.74
N THR A 123 7.95 3.57 7.65
CA THR A 123 9.30 3.64 8.24
C THR A 123 10.36 3.19 7.23
N THR A 124 10.06 2.16 6.44
CA THR A 124 11.03 1.56 5.51
C THR A 124 10.45 1.46 4.11
N VAL A 125 11.22 1.95 3.13
CA VAL A 125 10.87 1.91 1.71
C VAL A 125 11.99 1.27 0.92
N GLY A 126 11.71 0.16 0.24
CA GLY A 126 12.65 -0.57 -0.61
C GLY A 126 12.43 -0.30 -2.10
N SER A 127 13.48 0.08 -2.80
CA SER A 127 13.49 0.22 -4.26
C SER A 127 14.59 -0.65 -4.87
N GLN A 128 14.32 -1.23 -6.02
CA GLN A 128 15.25 -2.10 -6.72
C GLN A 128 15.52 -1.61 -8.15
N ASP A 129 16.54 -2.14 -8.78
CA ASP A 129 17.03 -1.70 -10.09
C ASP A 129 16.00 -1.86 -11.23
N THR A 130 15.10 -2.83 -11.16
CA THR A 130 14.06 -3.02 -12.18
C THR A 130 12.90 -2.02 -12.06
N THR A 131 12.68 -1.44 -10.89
CA THR A 131 11.66 -0.41 -10.62
C THR A 131 12.25 0.96 -10.31
N GLY A 132 13.52 1.03 -9.95
CA GLY A 132 14.23 2.24 -9.54
C GLY A 132 14.20 3.39 -10.54
N PRO A 133 14.38 3.16 -11.86
CA PRO A 133 14.23 4.22 -12.86
C PRO A 133 12.83 4.84 -12.87
N MET A 134 11.78 4.02 -12.79
CA MET A 134 10.40 4.51 -12.71
C MET A 134 10.15 5.25 -11.39
N THR A 135 10.60 4.69 -10.27
CA THR A 135 10.53 5.35 -8.96
C THR A 135 11.25 6.71 -8.98
N ARG A 136 12.42 6.79 -9.62
CA ARG A 136 13.15 8.05 -9.80
C ARG A 136 12.35 9.08 -10.58
N ASP A 137 11.71 8.67 -11.66
CA ASP A 137 10.96 9.58 -12.51
C ASP A 137 9.68 10.07 -11.78
N GLU A 138 8.97 9.20 -11.08
CA GLU A 138 7.88 9.56 -10.18
C GLU A 138 8.33 10.52 -9.05
N LEU A 139 9.50 10.31 -8.48
CA LEU A 139 10.07 11.21 -7.47
C LEU A 139 10.39 12.60 -8.03
N LYS A 140 10.77 12.69 -9.31
CA LYS A 140 10.95 13.99 -9.98
C LYS A 140 9.61 14.68 -10.21
N ASP A 141 8.59 13.94 -10.64
CA ASP A 141 7.25 14.47 -10.86
C ASP A 141 6.62 14.97 -9.53
N LEU A 142 6.95 14.31 -8.41
CA LEU A 142 6.59 14.76 -7.07
C LEU A 142 7.45 15.93 -6.56
N ALA A 143 8.40 16.43 -7.34
CA ALA A 143 9.39 17.44 -6.93
C ALA A 143 10.10 17.09 -5.60
N CYS A 144 10.35 15.82 -5.36
CA CYS A 144 10.96 15.32 -4.13
C CYS A 144 12.42 15.77 -4.00
N LEU A 145 12.68 16.64 -3.04
CA LEU A 145 14.03 17.12 -2.71
C LEU A 145 14.71 16.30 -1.61
N GLY A 146 13.92 15.61 -0.78
CA GLY A 146 14.38 14.76 0.31
C GLY A 146 13.31 13.77 0.71
N PHE A 147 13.73 12.61 1.23
CA PHE A 147 12.81 11.58 1.69
C PHE A 147 12.22 11.92 3.06
N SER A 148 10.95 11.56 3.26
CA SER A 148 10.27 11.67 4.55
C SER A 148 10.16 10.32 5.27
N ALA A 149 10.28 9.20 4.57
CA ALA A 149 10.42 7.90 5.20
C ALA A 149 11.80 7.76 5.88
N ASP A 150 11.87 7.11 7.05
CA ASP A 150 13.09 7.04 7.86
C ASP A 150 14.22 6.29 7.14
N LEU A 151 13.90 5.23 6.40
CA LEU A 151 14.83 4.45 5.60
C LEU A 151 14.31 4.25 4.19
N VAL A 152 14.94 4.89 3.22
CA VAL A 152 14.74 4.58 1.80
C VAL A 152 16.00 3.90 1.27
N MET A 153 15.86 2.66 0.78
CA MET A 153 16.99 1.86 0.29
C MET A 153 16.80 1.48 -1.17
N GLN A 154 17.83 1.72 -1.98
CA GLN A 154 17.94 1.29 -3.38
C GLN A 154 18.94 0.15 -3.52
N SER A 155 18.58 -0.87 -4.29
CA SER A 155 19.45 -2.00 -4.61
C SER A 155 19.59 -2.22 -6.11
N PHE A 156 20.54 -3.09 -6.49
CA PHE A 156 20.84 -3.47 -7.88
C PHE A 156 20.94 -5.00 -8.02
N CYS A 157 20.03 -5.71 -7.38
CA CYS A 157 20.11 -7.18 -7.25
C CYS A 157 19.65 -7.95 -8.50
N HIS A 158 18.92 -7.33 -9.44
CA HIS A 158 18.39 -8.02 -10.62
C HIS A 158 19.28 -7.85 -11.86
N THR A 159 19.99 -6.73 -11.98
CA THR A 159 20.77 -6.40 -13.17
C THR A 159 22.29 -6.43 -12.95
N ALA A 160 22.74 -6.81 -11.75
CA ALA A 160 24.16 -6.78 -11.38
C ALA A 160 25.03 -7.75 -12.21
N ALA A 161 24.55 -8.98 -12.47
CA ALA A 161 25.34 -10.03 -13.10
C ALA A 161 25.45 -9.87 -14.63
N TYR A 162 24.36 -9.45 -15.26
CA TYR A 162 24.28 -9.36 -16.74
C TYR A 162 23.60 -8.05 -17.15
N PRO A 163 24.24 -6.88 -16.90
CA PRO A 163 23.63 -5.59 -17.17
C PRO A 163 23.53 -5.34 -18.68
N LYS A 164 22.39 -4.82 -19.11
CA LYS A 164 22.21 -4.23 -20.43
C LYS A 164 22.81 -2.81 -20.44
N PRO A 165 23.06 -2.18 -21.60
CA PRO A 165 23.57 -0.81 -21.66
C PRO A 165 22.74 0.19 -20.83
N VAL A 166 21.41 0.07 -20.80
CA VAL A 166 20.54 0.91 -19.98
C VAL A 166 20.73 0.67 -18.48
N ASP A 167 21.03 -0.57 -18.07
CA ASP A 167 21.29 -0.90 -16.68
C ASP A 167 22.61 -0.27 -16.21
N VAL A 168 23.63 -0.24 -17.06
CA VAL A 168 24.91 0.42 -16.75
C VAL A 168 24.70 1.92 -16.47
N VAL A 169 23.87 2.59 -17.27
CA VAL A 169 23.50 3.99 -17.03
C VAL A 169 22.74 4.13 -15.70
N THR A 170 21.82 3.22 -15.42
CA THR A 170 21.09 3.19 -14.15
C THR A 170 22.03 2.98 -12.96
N HIS A 171 22.97 2.03 -13.06
CA HIS A 171 23.98 1.77 -12.02
C HIS A 171 24.87 2.99 -11.74
N ALA A 172 25.15 3.81 -12.76
CA ALA A 172 25.94 5.01 -12.62
C ALA A 172 25.18 6.21 -12.05
N THR A 173 23.88 6.35 -12.35
CA THR A 173 23.13 7.59 -12.07
C THR A 173 22.16 7.49 -10.91
N LEU A 174 21.55 6.34 -10.67
CA LEU A 174 20.55 6.17 -9.63
C LEU A 174 21.10 6.25 -8.20
N PRO A 175 22.33 5.76 -7.90
CA PRO A 175 22.87 5.86 -6.55
C PRO A 175 22.98 7.29 -6.02
N ASP A 176 23.49 8.21 -6.81
CA ASP A 176 23.63 9.61 -6.41
C ASP A 176 22.26 10.29 -6.29
N PHE A 177 21.32 9.96 -7.16
CA PHE A 177 19.95 10.46 -7.06
C PHE A 177 19.32 10.11 -5.71
N ILE A 178 19.50 8.87 -5.25
CA ILE A 178 18.94 8.38 -3.98
C ILE A 178 19.68 9.01 -2.78
N ARG A 179 21.03 9.00 -2.80
CA ARG A 179 21.85 9.54 -1.70
C ARG A 179 21.62 11.03 -1.48
N ASN A 180 21.51 11.80 -2.57
CA ASN A 180 21.29 13.24 -2.51
C ASN A 180 19.90 13.62 -1.88
N ARG A 181 19.02 12.62 -1.71
CA ARG A 181 17.71 12.77 -1.04
C ARG A 181 17.66 12.15 0.35
N GLY A 182 18.81 11.73 0.89
CA GLY A 182 18.90 11.14 2.23
C GLY A 182 18.69 9.63 2.26
N GLY A 183 18.62 8.96 1.10
CA GLY A 183 18.47 7.51 1.04
C GLY A 183 19.80 6.76 1.05
N VAL A 184 19.72 5.46 1.24
CA VAL A 184 20.83 4.51 1.16
C VAL A 184 20.81 3.84 -0.20
N SER A 185 21.92 3.87 -0.93
CA SER A 185 22.06 3.12 -2.17
C SER A 185 23.16 2.07 -2.04
N LEU A 186 22.77 0.83 -2.28
CA LEU A 186 23.70 -0.26 -2.48
C LEU A 186 24.40 -0.10 -3.85
N LYS A 187 25.39 -0.95 -4.11
CA LYS A 187 26.07 -1.05 -5.39
C LYS A 187 25.70 -2.36 -6.08
N PRO A 188 25.84 -2.46 -7.41
CA PRO A 188 25.80 -3.75 -8.10
C PRO A 188 26.77 -4.74 -7.45
N GLY A 189 26.26 -5.90 -7.03
CA GLY A 189 27.05 -6.92 -6.35
C GLY A 189 27.00 -6.90 -4.81
N ASP A 190 26.45 -5.87 -4.18
CA ASP A 190 26.32 -5.82 -2.71
C ASP A 190 25.30 -6.85 -2.16
N GLY A 191 24.50 -7.44 -3.02
CA GLY A 191 23.56 -8.49 -2.68
C GLY A 191 22.09 -8.12 -2.86
N ILE A 192 21.22 -8.99 -2.35
CA ILE A 192 19.77 -8.90 -2.51
C ILE A 192 19.21 -7.88 -1.52
N ILE A 193 18.33 -6.99 -1.99
CA ILE A 193 17.69 -5.95 -1.15
C ILE A 193 17.02 -6.53 0.10
N HIS A 194 16.35 -7.68 -0.02
CA HIS A 194 15.64 -8.30 1.11
C HIS A 194 16.57 -8.68 2.25
N SER A 195 17.79 -9.15 1.93
CA SER A 195 18.80 -9.48 2.93
C SER A 195 19.29 -8.25 3.69
N TRP A 196 19.34 -7.10 3.03
CA TRP A 196 19.73 -5.84 3.66
C TRP A 196 18.57 -5.25 4.46
N LEU A 197 17.38 -5.13 3.88
CA LEU A 197 16.20 -4.61 4.57
C LEU A 197 15.90 -5.40 5.85
N ASN A 198 15.92 -6.73 5.78
CA ASN A 198 15.63 -7.59 6.94
C ASN A 198 16.65 -7.45 8.09
N ARG A 199 17.83 -6.89 7.85
CA ARG A 199 18.81 -6.57 8.90
C ARG A 199 18.65 -5.16 9.47
N MET A 200 17.94 -4.27 8.76
CA MET A 200 17.81 -2.86 9.09
C MET A 200 16.41 -2.49 9.59
N LEU A 201 15.47 -3.43 9.51
CA LEU A 201 14.10 -3.23 9.99
C LEU A 201 14.06 -2.98 11.49
N LEU A 202 13.18 -2.08 11.89
CA LEU A 202 12.75 -1.95 13.27
C LEU A 202 11.51 -2.81 13.53
N PRO A 203 11.40 -3.46 14.69
CA PRO A 203 10.19 -4.19 15.07
C PRO A 203 8.95 -3.31 15.08
N ASP A 204 7.80 -3.92 14.81
CA ASP A 204 6.49 -3.27 14.88
C ASP A 204 6.34 -2.03 14.00
N THR A 205 7.04 -2.01 12.85
CA THR A 205 6.97 -0.92 11.87
C THR A 205 6.30 -1.37 10.58
N VAL A 206 5.83 -0.38 9.81
CA VAL A 206 5.19 -0.58 8.52
C VAL A 206 6.09 -0.07 7.42
N GLY A 207 6.13 -0.78 6.29
CA GLY A 207 6.88 -0.33 5.14
C GLY A 207 6.34 -0.84 3.81
N THR A 208 7.03 -0.49 2.74
CA THR A 208 6.70 -0.86 1.38
C THR A 208 7.95 -1.11 0.54
N GLY A 209 7.76 -1.63 -0.65
CA GLY A 209 8.82 -1.78 -1.63
C GLY A 209 8.30 -2.19 -3.00
N GLY A 210 9.10 -1.93 -4.00
CA GLY A 210 8.79 -2.18 -5.42
C GLY A 210 8.94 -3.64 -5.86
N ASP A 211 9.17 -4.56 -4.94
CA ASP A 211 9.32 -5.98 -5.21
C ASP A 211 8.24 -6.79 -4.49
N SER A 212 7.62 -7.74 -5.20
CA SER A 212 6.61 -8.64 -4.61
C SER A 212 7.14 -9.50 -3.46
N HIS A 213 8.46 -9.66 -3.35
CA HIS A 213 9.14 -10.38 -2.27
C HIS A 213 9.53 -9.47 -1.09
N THR A 214 9.17 -8.18 -1.12
CA THR A 214 9.35 -7.29 0.04
C THR A 214 8.46 -7.79 1.18
N ARG A 215 9.07 -8.49 2.14
CA ARG A 215 8.39 -9.07 3.30
C ARG A 215 9.19 -8.74 4.56
N PHE A 216 8.51 -8.23 5.56
CA PHE A 216 9.12 -7.80 6.81
C PHE A 216 8.78 -8.78 7.92
N PRO A 217 9.74 -9.61 8.37
CA PRO A 217 9.45 -10.70 9.29
C PRO A 217 9.13 -10.24 10.72
N ILE A 218 9.54 -9.04 11.10
CA ILE A 218 9.32 -8.46 12.44
C ILE A 218 8.45 -7.19 12.40
N GLY A 219 7.93 -6.85 11.23
CA GLY A 219 7.03 -5.75 10.95
C GLY A 219 5.97 -6.19 9.94
N VAL A 220 5.37 -5.25 9.24
CA VAL A 220 4.46 -5.53 8.12
C VAL A 220 4.86 -4.72 6.89
N SER A 221 4.74 -5.32 5.71
CA SER A 221 5.05 -4.66 4.45
C SER A 221 3.94 -4.86 3.41
N PHE A 222 3.70 -3.81 2.65
CA PHE A 222 2.74 -3.79 1.56
C PHE A 222 3.47 -3.52 0.25
N PRO A 223 3.85 -4.54 -0.54
CA PRO A 223 4.48 -4.33 -1.84
C PRO A 223 3.59 -3.47 -2.74
N ALA A 224 4.20 -2.54 -3.45
CA ALA A 224 3.49 -1.58 -4.28
C ALA A 224 4.22 -1.31 -5.61
N GLY A 225 3.50 -0.72 -6.56
CA GLY A 225 4.10 -0.21 -7.80
C GLY A 225 4.99 1.01 -7.55
N SER A 226 5.78 1.37 -8.56
CA SER A 226 6.77 2.45 -8.48
C SER A 226 6.21 3.79 -8.00
N GLY A 227 5.00 4.15 -8.43
CA GLY A 227 4.33 5.39 -8.03
C GLY A 227 4.04 5.45 -6.52
N LEU A 228 3.47 4.40 -5.94
CA LEU A 228 3.22 4.34 -4.50
C LEU A 228 4.51 4.21 -3.68
N VAL A 229 5.54 3.53 -4.21
CA VAL A 229 6.86 3.46 -3.57
C VAL A 229 7.52 4.84 -3.55
N ALA A 230 7.47 5.58 -4.67
CA ALA A 230 7.96 6.95 -4.75
C ALA A 230 7.20 7.88 -3.80
N PHE A 231 5.87 7.76 -3.79
CA PHE A 231 5.02 8.53 -2.91
C PHE A 231 5.34 8.26 -1.43
N ALA A 232 5.48 6.99 -1.04
CA ALA A 232 5.86 6.60 0.32
C ALA A 232 7.25 7.13 0.72
N ALA A 233 8.22 7.08 -0.19
CA ALA A 233 9.55 7.65 0.05
C ALA A 233 9.50 9.16 0.24
N ALA A 234 8.76 9.88 -0.61
CA ALA A 234 8.68 11.34 -0.59
C ALA A 234 7.87 11.89 0.58
N THR A 235 6.75 11.26 0.93
CA THR A 235 5.79 11.76 1.92
C THR A 235 5.88 11.08 3.28
N GLY A 236 6.48 9.90 3.34
CA GLY A 236 6.53 9.07 4.54
C GLY A 236 5.23 8.34 4.87
N VAL A 237 4.24 8.33 3.97
CA VAL A 237 2.96 7.62 4.17
C VAL A 237 2.56 6.87 2.91
N MET A 238 1.72 5.83 3.06
CA MET A 238 1.16 5.12 1.91
C MET A 238 -0.32 4.83 2.14
N PRO A 239 -1.22 5.31 1.24
CA PRO A 239 -2.64 5.02 1.36
C PRO A 239 -2.93 3.56 1.02
N LEU A 240 -3.75 2.90 1.85
CA LEU A 240 -4.20 1.53 1.63
C LEU A 240 -5.56 1.28 2.31
N ASP A 241 -6.25 0.26 1.85
CA ASP A 241 -7.35 -0.35 2.58
C ASP A 241 -6.79 -1.50 3.41
N MET A 242 -7.02 -1.50 4.73
CA MET A 242 -6.46 -2.52 5.62
C MET A 242 -6.89 -3.92 5.19
N PRO A 243 -5.97 -4.84 4.86
CA PRO A 243 -6.32 -6.20 4.49
C PRO A 243 -6.79 -7.02 5.69
N GLU A 244 -7.52 -8.09 5.41
CA GLU A 244 -7.73 -9.18 6.38
C GLU A 244 -6.40 -9.89 6.68
N SER A 245 -6.35 -10.58 7.83
CA SER A 245 -5.23 -11.45 8.19
C SER A 245 -5.60 -12.93 8.08
N VAL A 246 -4.60 -13.73 7.71
CA VAL A 246 -4.64 -15.19 7.81
C VAL A 246 -3.60 -15.62 8.83
N LEU A 247 -4.02 -16.30 9.88
CA LEU A 247 -3.12 -16.90 10.87
C LEU A 247 -2.66 -18.27 10.40
N VAL A 248 -1.35 -18.45 10.34
CA VAL A 248 -0.70 -19.75 10.21
C VAL A 248 -0.05 -20.10 11.54
N ARG A 249 -0.59 -21.13 12.18
CA ARG A 249 -0.08 -21.62 13.46
C ARG A 249 0.66 -22.93 13.26
N PHE A 250 1.93 -22.94 13.68
CA PHE A 250 2.71 -24.17 13.78
C PHE A 250 2.67 -24.68 15.22
N SER A 251 2.61 -25.98 15.39
CA SER A 251 2.62 -26.61 16.71
C SER A 251 3.55 -27.84 16.71
N GLY A 252 4.23 -28.04 17.87
CA GLY A 252 5.19 -29.13 18.03
C GLY A 252 6.61 -28.73 17.67
N GLU A 253 7.43 -29.70 17.32
CA GLU A 253 8.86 -29.52 17.04
C GLU A 253 9.21 -30.05 15.65
N LEU A 254 10.24 -29.45 15.04
CA LEU A 254 10.75 -29.92 13.75
C LEU A 254 11.43 -31.29 13.92
N ARG A 255 11.04 -32.23 13.09
CA ARG A 255 11.68 -33.56 13.06
C ARG A 255 13.10 -33.45 12.49
N PRO A 256 14.02 -34.34 12.86
CA PRO A 256 15.34 -34.40 12.25
C PRO A 256 15.25 -34.47 10.72
N GLY A 257 16.05 -33.68 10.03
CA GLY A 257 16.07 -33.59 8.57
C GLY A 257 15.05 -32.63 7.94
N ILE A 258 14.10 -32.10 8.73
CA ILE A 258 13.18 -31.05 8.27
C ILE A 258 13.84 -29.69 8.45
N THR A 259 13.81 -28.90 7.39
CA THR A 259 14.39 -27.56 7.35
C THR A 259 13.30 -26.49 7.39
N LEU A 260 13.68 -25.24 7.63
CA LEU A 260 12.78 -24.10 7.56
C LEU A 260 12.12 -23.96 6.18
N ARG A 261 12.81 -24.38 5.12
CA ARG A 261 12.26 -24.38 3.75
C ARG A 261 11.07 -25.34 3.63
N ASP A 262 11.18 -26.53 4.22
CA ASP A 262 10.09 -27.51 4.21
C ASP A 262 8.87 -26.95 4.94
N LEU A 263 9.10 -26.27 6.07
CA LEU A 263 8.05 -25.62 6.85
C LEU A 263 7.31 -24.54 6.03
N VAL A 264 8.06 -23.69 5.32
CA VAL A 264 7.46 -22.66 4.46
C VAL A 264 6.65 -23.28 3.32
N HIS A 265 7.13 -24.35 2.71
CA HIS A 265 6.39 -25.07 1.66
C HIS A 265 5.16 -25.81 2.19
N ALA A 266 5.15 -26.19 3.46
CA ALA A 266 4.00 -26.83 4.09
C ALA A 266 2.77 -25.90 4.14
N ILE A 267 2.94 -24.58 4.22
CA ILE A 267 1.83 -23.61 4.25
C ILE A 267 0.92 -23.74 3.03
N PRO A 268 1.40 -23.54 1.79
CA PRO A 268 0.56 -23.66 0.61
C PRO A 268 0.11 -25.11 0.39
N TYR A 269 0.93 -26.11 0.72
CA TYR A 269 0.58 -27.51 0.59
C TYR A 269 -0.62 -27.87 1.47
N TYR A 270 -0.62 -27.48 2.73
CA TYR A 270 -1.75 -27.67 3.63
C TYR A 270 -3.01 -26.94 3.14
N ALA A 271 -2.86 -25.70 2.66
CA ALA A 271 -3.98 -24.93 2.12
C ALA A 271 -4.61 -25.60 0.89
N ILE A 272 -3.80 -26.25 0.03
CA ILE A 272 -4.28 -27.04 -1.11
C ILE A 272 -5.08 -28.25 -0.61
N GLN A 273 -4.55 -29.02 0.33
CA GLN A 273 -5.23 -30.18 0.88
C GLN A 273 -6.54 -29.83 1.60
N ALA A 274 -6.58 -28.67 2.25
CA ALA A 274 -7.78 -28.15 2.91
C ALA A 274 -8.78 -27.49 1.94
N GLY A 275 -8.52 -27.43 0.64
CA GLY A 275 -9.38 -26.79 -0.37
C GLY A 275 -9.43 -25.27 -0.26
N LEU A 276 -8.47 -24.65 0.42
CA LEU A 276 -8.34 -23.20 0.62
C LEU A 276 -7.49 -22.52 -0.47
N LEU A 277 -6.71 -23.33 -1.18
CA LEU A 277 -5.87 -22.89 -2.30
C LEU A 277 -6.03 -23.90 -3.44
N THR A 278 -6.37 -23.42 -4.64
CA THR A 278 -6.49 -24.27 -5.83
C THR A 278 -5.36 -24.00 -6.80
N VAL A 279 -4.84 -25.06 -7.42
CA VAL A 279 -3.84 -24.98 -8.50
C VAL A 279 -4.50 -24.95 -9.89
N GLU A 280 -5.78 -25.24 -9.98
CA GLU A 280 -6.55 -25.27 -11.23
C GLU A 280 -6.85 -23.88 -11.76
N LYS A 281 -7.06 -23.75 -13.09
CA LYS A 281 -7.32 -22.46 -13.74
C LYS A 281 -8.74 -21.95 -13.53
N GLN A 282 -9.71 -22.84 -13.32
CA GLN A 282 -11.12 -22.51 -13.09
C GLN A 282 -11.49 -22.66 -11.62
N GLY A 283 -12.41 -21.82 -11.13
CA GLY A 283 -12.87 -21.87 -9.75
C GLY A 283 -11.77 -21.59 -8.72
N LYS A 284 -10.83 -20.69 -9.05
CA LYS A 284 -9.67 -20.38 -8.20
C LYS A 284 -10.08 -19.92 -6.81
N LYS A 285 -9.54 -20.61 -5.82
CA LYS A 285 -9.54 -20.19 -4.42
C LYS A 285 -8.11 -19.86 -4.02
N ASN A 286 -7.93 -18.79 -3.28
CA ASN A 286 -6.65 -18.42 -2.70
C ASN A 286 -6.88 -17.66 -1.39
N ILE A 287 -6.79 -18.39 -0.28
CA ILE A 287 -6.98 -17.82 1.06
C ILE A 287 -5.99 -16.70 1.38
N PHE A 288 -4.83 -16.69 0.73
CA PHE A 288 -3.76 -15.73 0.99
C PHE A 288 -3.87 -14.44 0.14
N SER A 289 -4.69 -14.48 -0.93
CA SER A 289 -4.78 -13.33 -1.85
C SER A 289 -5.38 -12.11 -1.16
N GLY A 290 -4.66 -10.98 -1.22
CA GLY A 290 -5.10 -9.73 -0.61
C GLY A 290 -5.11 -9.73 0.92
N ARG A 291 -4.36 -10.65 1.56
CA ARG A 291 -4.32 -10.80 3.03
C ARG A 291 -2.92 -10.70 3.58
N VAL A 292 -2.83 -10.27 4.82
CA VAL A 292 -1.60 -10.35 5.62
C VAL A 292 -1.47 -11.77 6.18
N LEU A 293 -0.28 -12.35 6.05
CA LEU A 293 0.04 -13.63 6.66
C LEU A 293 0.71 -13.40 8.01
N GLU A 294 0.05 -13.80 9.08
CA GLU A 294 0.60 -13.79 10.44
C GLU A 294 1.01 -15.21 10.84
N ILE A 295 2.21 -15.41 11.34
CA ILE A 295 2.81 -16.73 11.62
C ILE A 295 3.16 -16.83 13.09
N GLU A 296 2.73 -17.90 13.75
CA GLU A 296 3.09 -18.24 15.13
C GLU A 296 3.45 -19.72 15.31
#